data_eb3e09a315cb2f97a553371151831d36
#
_entry.id   eb3e09a315cb2f97a553371151831d36
#
_cell.length_a   1.000
_cell.length_b   1.000
_cell.length_c   1.000
_cell.angle_alpha   90.00
_cell.angle_beta   90.00
_cell.angle_gamma   90.00
#
_symmetry.space_group_name_H-M   'P 1'
#
loop_
_entity.id
_entity.type
_entity.pdbx_description
1 polymer ?
#
loop_
_entity_poly.entity_id
_entity_poly.type
_entity_poly.pdbx_seq_one_letter_code
_entity_poly.pdbx_strand_id
1 'polypeptide(L)'
;MTENKSTIQTAAGVPERERAVLVAVVRDSQELRQSEEYLDELEFLAETADITTVRRFSQRLPQPSSRIYVGPGKLEEIAAYCEEHAVDVAIFDDELTPAQTRNIERAMPCRILDRTRLILDIFLARAQTAYAKTQVQLAQYEYMLPRLAGLWTHLERQRGGTGTRGGAGEREIETDRRIVRNRISKLKEDLKKIDRQMAVQRSNRGQLVRVALVGYTN
;
A
#
# COMPACT_ATOMS: atom_id res chain seq x y z
N MET A 1 31.94 -20.12 18.64
CA MET A 1 31.35 -21.12 17.69
C MET A 1 29.97 -20.60 17.33
N THR A 2 29.91 -19.91 16.24
CA THR A 2 28.71 -19.24 15.70
C THR A 2 28.17 -20.10 14.58
N GLU A 3 27.06 -20.79 14.83
CA GLU A 3 26.37 -21.54 13.79
C GLU A 3 25.59 -20.60 12.87
N ASN A 4 26.04 -20.62 11.66
CA ASN A 4 25.52 -19.97 10.49
C ASN A 4 24.22 -20.69 10.07
N LYS A 5 23.06 -20.05 10.20
CA LYS A 5 21.83 -20.56 9.62
C LYS A 5 21.93 -20.45 8.11
N SER A 6 22.22 -21.56 7.50
CA SER A 6 22.26 -21.77 6.06
C SER A 6 20.89 -21.46 5.42
N THR A 7 20.91 -20.49 4.54
CA THR A 7 19.89 -20.25 3.52
C THR A 7 19.71 -21.55 2.71
N ILE A 8 18.54 -22.15 2.80
CA ILE A 8 18.14 -23.27 1.93
C ILE A 8 17.89 -22.65 0.56
N GLN A 9 18.86 -22.78 -0.33
CA GLN A 9 18.66 -22.53 -1.76
C GLN A 9 17.86 -23.69 -2.34
N THR A 10 16.58 -23.47 -2.56
CA THR A 10 15.76 -24.35 -3.41
C THR A 10 16.13 -24.10 -4.88
N ALA A 11 16.27 -25.18 -5.63
CA ALA A 11 16.67 -25.20 -7.02
C ALA A 11 15.72 -24.38 -7.91
N ALA A 12 16.32 -23.64 -8.87
CA ALA A 12 15.70 -22.78 -9.88
C ALA A 12 15.23 -21.40 -9.38
N GLY A 13 16.06 -20.40 -9.58
CA GLY A 13 15.97 -18.98 -9.27
C GLY A 13 14.79 -18.17 -9.82
N VAL A 14 13.57 -18.60 -9.55
CA VAL A 14 12.38 -17.76 -9.64
C VAL A 14 12.18 -17.18 -8.25
N PRO A 15 12.19 -15.85 -8.05
CA PRO A 15 11.86 -15.28 -6.76
C PRO A 15 10.47 -15.78 -6.35
N GLU A 16 10.39 -16.34 -5.14
CA GLU A 16 9.13 -16.82 -4.59
C GLU A 16 8.19 -15.60 -4.46
N ARG A 17 7.04 -15.66 -5.15
CA ARG A 17 6.07 -14.56 -5.11
C ARG A 17 5.48 -14.44 -3.71
N GLU A 18 5.33 -13.21 -3.22
CA GLU A 18 4.65 -12.95 -1.96
C GLU A 18 3.24 -13.56 -1.97
N ARG A 19 2.85 -14.17 -0.87
CA ARG A 19 1.55 -14.83 -0.69
C ARG A 19 0.61 -13.88 0.03
N ALA A 20 -0.56 -13.63 -0.56
CA ALA A 20 -1.52 -12.68 -0.02
C ALA A 20 -2.88 -13.30 0.32
N VAL A 21 -3.53 -12.73 1.34
CA VAL A 21 -4.97 -12.84 1.54
C VAL A 21 -5.64 -11.53 1.13
N LEU A 22 -6.82 -11.62 0.49
CA LEU A 22 -7.64 -10.48 0.15
C LEU A 22 -8.76 -10.34 1.16
N VAL A 23 -9.06 -9.12 1.59
CA VAL A 23 -10.05 -8.82 2.62
C VAL A 23 -11.01 -7.73 2.14
N ALA A 24 -12.29 -8.05 2.05
CA ALA A 24 -13.32 -7.11 1.62
C ALA A 24 -14.50 -7.05 2.60
N VAL A 25 -15.12 -5.88 2.70
CA VAL A 25 -16.40 -5.68 3.38
C VAL A 25 -17.50 -5.50 2.34
N VAL A 26 -18.47 -6.41 2.35
CA VAL A 26 -19.67 -6.35 1.52
C VAL A 26 -20.72 -5.52 2.25
N ARG A 27 -21.12 -4.38 1.68
CA ARG A 27 -22.18 -3.55 2.27
C ARG A 27 -23.55 -4.13 1.95
N ASP A 28 -24.52 -3.93 2.84
CA ASP A 28 -25.88 -4.45 2.66
C ASP A 28 -26.57 -3.96 1.38
N SER A 29 -26.17 -2.79 0.85
CA SER A 29 -26.65 -2.22 -0.41
C SER A 29 -25.99 -2.78 -1.67
N GLN A 30 -24.95 -3.62 -1.53
CA GLN A 30 -24.22 -4.20 -2.67
C GLN A 30 -24.77 -5.59 -2.98
N GLU A 31 -25.01 -5.86 -4.25
CA GLU A 31 -25.30 -7.21 -4.71
C GLU A 31 -24.06 -8.09 -4.51
N LEU A 32 -24.26 -9.35 -4.10
CA LEU A 32 -23.18 -10.32 -3.91
C LEU A 32 -22.28 -10.43 -5.15
N ARG A 33 -22.89 -10.37 -6.34
CA ARG A 33 -22.17 -10.40 -7.61
C ARG A 33 -21.19 -9.23 -7.76
N GLN A 34 -21.58 -8.02 -7.38
CA GLN A 34 -20.72 -6.84 -7.46
C GLN A 34 -19.52 -6.94 -6.51
N SER A 35 -19.70 -7.55 -5.34
CA SER A 35 -18.58 -7.76 -4.39
C SER A 35 -17.59 -8.82 -4.86
N GLU A 36 -18.05 -9.83 -5.60
CA GLU A 36 -17.16 -10.81 -6.24
C GLU A 36 -16.35 -10.15 -7.37
N GLU A 37 -16.99 -9.32 -8.20
CA GLU A 37 -16.31 -8.55 -9.25
C GLU A 37 -15.20 -7.63 -8.67
N TYR A 38 -15.43 -6.99 -7.53
CA TYR A 38 -14.41 -6.17 -6.87
C TYR A 38 -13.23 -7.00 -6.33
N LEU A 39 -13.52 -8.17 -5.77
CA LEU A 39 -12.46 -9.09 -5.32
C LEU A 39 -11.66 -9.68 -6.49
N ASP A 40 -12.32 -9.95 -7.63
CA ASP A 40 -11.64 -10.38 -8.85
C ASP A 40 -10.71 -9.28 -9.38
N GLU A 41 -11.16 -8.02 -9.36
CA GLU A 41 -10.31 -6.87 -9.73
C GLU A 41 -9.12 -6.72 -8.77
N LEU A 42 -9.35 -6.85 -7.45
CA LEU A 42 -8.28 -6.75 -6.45
C LEU A 42 -7.25 -7.87 -6.62
N GLU A 43 -7.68 -9.09 -6.93
CA GLU A 43 -6.79 -10.21 -7.22
C GLU A 43 -5.95 -9.95 -8.47
N PHE A 44 -6.57 -9.44 -9.54
CA PHE A 44 -5.84 -9.04 -10.74
C PHE A 44 -4.81 -7.94 -10.47
N LEU A 45 -5.11 -6.97 -9.59
CA LEU A 45 -4.14 -5.97 -9.14
C LEU A 45 -2.99 -6.61 -8.35
N ALA A 46 -3.29 -7.56 -7.45
CA ALA A 46 -2.27 -8.29 -6.70
C ALA A 46 -1.33 -9.08 -7.64
N GLU A 47 -1.88 -9.81 -8.61
CA GLU A 47 -1.11 -10.50 -9.64
C GLU A 47 -0.22 -9.55 -10.45
N THR A 48 -0.74 -8.36 -10.77
CA THR A 48 -0.01 -7.31 -11.47
C THR A 48 1.20 -6.78 -10.67
N ALA A 49 1.15 -6.92 -9.34
CA ALA A 49 2.22 -6.59 -8.41
C ALA A 49 3.12 -7.79 -8.07
N ASP A 50 3.02 -8.89 -8.81
CA ASP A 50 3.73 -10.16 -8.56
C ASP A 50 3.41 -10.80 -7.20
N ILE A 51 2.18 -10.58 -6.68
CA ILE A 51 1.66 -11.15 -5.45
C ILE A 51 0.66 -12.25 -5.80
N THR A 52 0.77 -13.42 -5.14
CA THR A 52 -0.14 -14.56 -5.36
C THR A 52 -1.22 -14.59 -4.28
N THR A 53 -2.48 -14.54 -4.68
CA THR A 53 -3.62 -14.68 -3.76
C THR A 53 -3.79 -16.13 -3.33
N VAL A 54 -3.75 -16.39 -2.03
CA VAL A 54 -3.95 -17.72 -1.45
C VAL A 54 -5.36 -17.92 -0.86
N ARG A 55 -5.99 -16.83 -0.41
CA ARG A 55 -7.37 -16.88 0.10
C ARG A 55 -8.05 -15.51 0.02
N ARG A 56 -9.37 -15.54 -0.17
CA ARG A 56 -10.24 -14.36 -0.11
C ARG A 56 -11.09 -14.42 1.15
N PHE A 57 -11.20 -13.33 1.87
CA PHE A 57 -12.06 -13.15 3.02
C PHE A 57 -13.05 -12.03 2.74
N SER A 58 -14.32 -12.30 2.97
CA SER A 58 -15.37 -11.28 2.91
C SER A 58 -16.17 -11.26 4.19
N GLN A 59 -16.70 -10.10 4.54
CA GLN A 59 -17.64 -9.96 5.64
C GLN A 59 -18.75 -9.00 5.26
N ARG A 60 -20.00 -9.40 5.49
CA ARG A 60 -21.14 -8.51 5.30
C ARG A 60 -21.30 -7.62 6.52
N LEU A 61 -21.20 -6.32 6.31
CA LEU A 61 -21.41 -5.29 7.33
C LEU A 61 -22.14 -4.10 6.71
N PRO A 62 -23.03 -3.41 7.44
CA PRO A 62 -23.67 -2.18 6.94
C PRO A 62 -22.65 -1.11 6.59
N GLN A 63 -21.59 -1.02 7.39
CA GLN A 63 -20.43 -0.15 7.15
C GLN A 63 -19.16 -0.80 7.69
N PRO A 64 -17.99 -0.56 7.05
CA PRO A 64 -16.71 -0.98 7.60
C PRO A 64 -16.50 -0.43 9.02
N SER A 65 -15.91 -1.24 9.89
CA SER A 65 -15.56 -0.82 11.24
C SER A 65 -14.57 0.35 11.19
N SER A 66 -14.89 1.45 11.85
CA SER A 66 -14.00 2.63 11.94
C SER A 66 -12.67 2.32 12.62
N ARG A 67 -12.59 1.24 13.40
CA ARG A 67 -11.40 0.87 14.18
C ARG A 67 -10.50 -0.12 13.46
N ILE A 68 -11.05 -1.16 12.81
CA ILE A 68 -10.30 -2.30 12.28
C ILE A 68 -10.83 -2.80 10.93
N TYR A 69 -11.67 -2.03 10.24
CA TYR A 69 -12.26 -2.31 8.93
C TYR A 69 -13.30 -3.45 8.94
N VAL A 70 -12.94 -4.64 9.41
CA VAL A 70 -13.82 -5.81 9.61
C VAL A 70 -14.26 -5.92 11.08
N GLY A 71 -15.11 -6.89 11.41
CA GLY A 71 -15.43 -7.22 12.80
C GLY A 71 -14.25 -7.88 13.52
N PRO A 72 -14.18 -7.81 14.88
CA PRO A 72 -13.06 -8.34 15.65
C PRO A 72 -12.85 -9.85 15.44
N GLY A 73 -13.89 -10.66 15.50
CA GLY A 73 -13.78 -12.10 15.26
C GLY A 73 -13.35 -12.47 13.83
N LYS A 74 -13.71 -11.65 12.82
CA LYS A 74 -13.21 -11.84 11.46
C LYS A 74 -11.73 -11.49 11.36
N LEU A 75 -11.26 -10.44 12.04
CA LEU A 75 -9.85 -10.10 12.07
C LEU A 75 -9.01 -11.20 12.74
N GLU A 76 -9.50 -11.78 13.83
CA GLU A 76 -8.87 -12.94 14.51
C GLU A 76 -8.79 -14.17 13.60
N GLU A 77 -9.89 -14.48 12.88
CA GLU A 77 -9.91 -15.54 11.87
C GLU A 77 -8.85 -15.35 10.79
N ILE A 78 -8.74 -14.12 10.26
CA ILE A 78 -7.75 -13.79 9.22
C ILE A 78 -6.33 -13.90 9.79
N ALA A 79 -6.08 -13.38 10.98
CA ALA A 79 -4.78 -13.42 11.63
C ALA A 79 -4.32 -14.85 11.88
N ALA A 80 -5.19 -15.71 12.41
CA ALA A 80 -4.91 -17.14 12.62
C ALA A 80 -4.58 -17.85 11.30
N TYR A 81 -5.34 -17.59 10.25
CA TYR A 81 -5.06 -18.14 8.92
C TYR A 81 -3.69 -17.67 8.37
N CYS A 82 -3.37 -16.39 8.52
CA CYS A 82 -2.09 -15.86 8.06
C CYS A 82 -0.90 -16.48 8.80
N GLU A 83 -1.02 -16.74 10.09
CA GLU A 83 0.01 -17.39 10.90
C GLU A 83 0.19 -18.85 10.49
N GLU A 84 -0.92 -19.62 10.40
CA GLU A 84 -0.90 -21.03 10.03
C GLU A 84 -0.32 -21.29 8.64
N HIS A 85 -0.61 -20.42 7.66
CA HIS A 85 -0.24 -20.61 6.27
C HIS A 85 0.95 -19.78 5.83
N ALA A 86 1.66 -19.12 6.74
CA ALA A 86 2.82 -18.26 6.45
C ALA A 86 2.51 -17.24 5.32
N VAL A 87 1.44 -16.45 5.49
CA VAL A 87 1.02 -15.42 4.54
C VAL A 87 1.88 -14.19 4.74
N ASP A 88 2.40 -13.63 3.66
CA ASP A 88 3.31 -12.47 3.71
C ASP A 88 2.57 -11.14 3.81
N VAL A 89 1.36 -11.07 3.21
CA VAL A 89 0.63 -9.80 3.08
C VAL A 89 -0.89 -10.00 3.18
N ALA A 90 -1.59 -9.08 3.84
CA ALA A 90 -3.04 -8.97 3.78
C ALA A 90 -3.43 -7.68 3.05
N ILE A 91 -4.22 -7.81 1.99
CA ILE A 91 -4.64 -6.71 1.11
C ILE A 91 -6.12 -6.42 1.36
N PHE A 92 -6.42 -5.19 1.74
CA PHE A 92 -7.77 -4.70 2.01
C PHE A 92 -8.32 -3.96 0.78
N ASP A 93 -9.56 -4.25 0.41
CA ASP A 93 -10.17 -3.74 -0.84
C ASP A 93 -10.46 -2.23 -0.81
N ASP A 94 -10.71 -1.65 0.35
CA ASP A 94 -10.89 -0.21 0.54
C ASP A 94 -9.60 0.47 1.04
N GLU A 95 -9.51 1.80 0.89
CA GLU A 95 -8.48 2.58 1.54
C GLU A 95 -8.66 2.57 3.07
N LEU A 96 -7.64 2.16 3.79
CA LEU A 96 -7.64 2.15 5.24
C LEU A 96 -7.28 3.53 5.81
N THR A 97 -8.01 3.97 6.83
CA THR A 97 -7.60 5.14 7.60
C THR A 97 -6.31 4.85 8.37
N PRO A 98 -5.52 5.88 8.73
CA PRO A 98 -4.30 5.69 9.53
C PRO A 98 -4.55 4.99 10.87
N ALA A 99 -5.75 5.15 11.46
CA ALA A 99 -6.13 4.48 12.69
C ALA A 99 -6.43 2.99 12.47
N GLN A 100 -7.15 2.65 11.39
CA GLN A 100 -7.42 1.27 11.00
C GLN A 100 -6.12 0.54 10.71
N THR A 101 -5.24 1.12 9.87
CA THR A 101 -3.94 0.51 9.54
C THR A 101 -3.17 0.15 10.81
N ARG A 102 -2.99 1.09 11.74
CA ARG A 102 -2.28 0.84 13.01
C ARG A 102 -2.90 -0.27 13.87
N ASN A 103 -4.23 -0.30 13.93
CA ASN A 103 -4.92 -1.29 14.77
C ASN A 103 -4.85 -2.69 14.14
N ILE A 104 -4.96 -2.78 12.82
CA ILE A 104 -4.83 -4.03 12.07
C ILE A 104 -3.40 -4.56 12.14
N GLU A 105 -2.37 -3.72 11.90
CA GLU A 105 -0.95 -4.08 12.01
C GLU A 105 -0.56 -4.64 13.38
N ARG A 106 -1.27 -4.22 14.45
CA ARG A 106 -1.05 -4.76 15.80
C ARG A 106 -1.61 -6.16 16.00
N ALA A 107 -2.64 -6.51 15.25
CA ALA A 107 -3.37 -7.77 15.37
C ALA A 107 -2.92 -8.81 14.34
N MET A 108 -2.30 -8.39 13.25
CA MET A 108 -1.91 -9.25 12.14
C MET A 108 -0.43 -9.62 12.18
N PRO A 109 -0.06 -10.86 11.85
CA PRO A 109 1.33 -11.33 11.81
C PRO A 109 2.07 -10.94 10.51
N CYS A 110 1.35 -10.43 9.51
CA CYS A 110 1.84 -10.14 8.17
C CYS A 110 1.76 -8.64 7.83
N ARG A 111 2.38 -8.26 6.71
CA ARG A 111 2.33 -6.89 6.18
C ARG A 111 0.90 -6.53 5.74
N ILE A 112 0.51 -5.28 5.96
CA ILE A 112 -0.81 -4.78 5.57
C ILE A 112 -0.69 -3.84 4.39
N LEU A 113 -1.47 -4.10 3.37
CA LEU A 113 -1.68 -3.20 2.24
C LEU A 113 -3.16 -2.86 2.13
N ASP A 114 -3.47 -1.67 1.67
CA ASP A 114 -4.78 -1.32 1.16
C ASP A 114 -4.75 -1.16 -0.37
N ARG A 115 -5.92 -1.05 -0.98
CA ARG A 115 -6.06 -0.90 -2.43
C ARG A 115 -5.23 0.28 -2.97
N THR A 116 -5.25 1.41 -2.29
CA THR A 116 -4.50 2.62 -2.69
C THR A 116 -2.99 2.35 -2.68
N ARG A 117 -2.48 1.72 -1.63
CA ARG A 117 -1.05 1.40 -1.54
C ARG A 117 -0.63 0.40 -2.61
N LEU A 118 -1.42 -0.65 -2.85
CA LEU A 118 -1.15 -1.64 -3.90
C LEU A 118 -1.05 -0.97 -5.28
N ILE A 119 -2.01 -0.09 -5.62
CA ILE A 119 -1.99 0.65 -6.88
C ILE A 119 -0.75 1.55 -7.00
N LEU A 120 -0.37 2.24 -5.92
CA LEU A 120 0.83 3.07 -5.91
C LEU A 120 2.11 2.25 -6.12
N ASP A 121 2.20 1.06 -5.54
CA ASP A 121 3.34 0.16 -5.71
C ASP A 121 3.41 -0.37 -7.15
N ILE A 122 2.28 -0.71 -7.78
CA ILE A 122 2.20 -1.07 -9.21
C ILE A 122 2.69 0.08 -10.10
N PHE A 123 2.19 1.31 -9.85
CA PHE A 123 2.63 2.47 -10.62
C PHE A 123 4.12 2.77 -10.44
N LEU A 124 4.65 2.59 -9.23
CA LEU A 124 6.08 2.78 -8.99
C LEU A 124 6.94 1.80 -9.79
N ALA A 125 6.55 0.53 -9.82
CA ALA A 125 7.24 -0.51 -10.57
C ALA A 125 7.20 -0.25 -12.09
N ARG A 126 6.10 0.32 -12.59
CA ARG A 126 5.89 0.56 -14.03
C ARG A 126 6.30 1.95 -14.52
N ALA A 127 6.53 2.91 -13.64
CA ALA A 127 6.91 4.27 -14.02
C ALA A 127 8.29 4.30 -14.68
N GLN A 128 8.37 4.65 -15.97
CA GLN A 128 9.63 4.72 -16.72
C GLN A 128 10.11 6.16 -16.93
N THR A 129 9.18 7.11 -17.15
CA THR A 129 9.53 8.50 -17.40
C THR A 129 9.83 9.26 -16.10
N ALA A 130 10.69 10.29 -16.17
CA ALA A 130 10.96 11.16 -15.02
C ALA A 130 9.67 11.79 -14.47
N TYR A 131 8.76 12.20 -15.35
CA TYR A 131 7.46 12.74 -14.97
C TYR A 131 6.63 11.73 -14.17
N ALA A 132 6.42 10.51 -14.72
CA ALA A 132 5.67 9.47 -14.07
C ALA A 132 6.28 9.07 -12.71
N LYS A 133 7.61 8.89 -12.65
CA LYS A 133 8.32 8.60 -11.39
C LYS A 133 8.09 9.68 -10.34
N THR A 134 8.19 10.95 -10.72
CA THR A 134 7.97 12.07 -9.80
C THR A 134 6.53 12.15 -9.31
N GLN A 135 5.55 11.90 -10.20
CA GLN A 135 4.13 11.85 -9.81
C GLN A 135 3.83 10.74 -8.82
N VAL A 136 4.30 9.51 -9.11
CA VAL A 136 4.06 8.37 -8.21
C VAL A 136 4.75 8.58 -6.87
N GLN A 137 5.99 9.09 -6.85
CA GLN A 137 6.67 9.42 -5.60
C GLN A 137 5.91 10.47 -4.79
N LEU A 138 5.39 11.51 -5.45
CA LEU A 138 4.58 12.51 -4.78
C LEU A 138 3.34 11.88 -4.13
N ALA A 139 2.59 11.07 -4.88
CA ALA A 139 1.40 10.38 -4.37
C ALA A 139 1.74 9.44 -3.19
N GLN A 140 2.86 8.71 -3.24
CA GLN A 140 3.32 7.87 -2.15
C GLN A 140 3.64 8.67 -0.88
N TYR A 141 4.32 9.82 -0.99
CA TYR A 141 4.60 10.66 0.17
C TYR A 141 3.33 11.29 0.75
N GLU A 142 2.38 11.73 -0.10
CA GLU A 142 1.09 12.26 0.34
C GLU A 142 0.24 11.18 1.05
N TYR A 143 0.23 9.95 0.54
CA TYR A 143 -0.42 8.80 1.19
C TYR A 143 0.26 8.45 2.53
N MET A 144 1.58 8.50 2.61
CA MET A 144 2.36 8.12 3.80
C MET A 144 2.27 9.17 4.92
N LEU A 145 2.22 10.46 4.57
CA LEU A 145 2.30 11.57 5.53
C LEU A 145 1.32 11.46 6.73
N PRO A 146 0.01 11.16 6.53
CA PRO A 146 -0.91 10.98 7.67
C PRO A 146 -0.66 9.67 8.43
N ARG A 147 0.04 8.70 7.84
CA ARG A 147 0.31 7.36 8.40
C ARG A 147 1.63 7.28 9.18
N LEU A 148 2.51 8.28 9.07
CA LEU A 148 3.81 8.32 9.75
C LEU A 148 3.73 8.11 11.27
N ALA A 149 2.72 8.65 11.93
CA ALA A 149 2.55 8.46 13.37
C ALA A 149 2.34 6.98 13.80
N GLY A 150 1.91 6.12 12.87
CA GLY A 150 1.70 4.70 13.12
C GLY A 150 2.96 3.83 12.90
N LEU A 151 3.75 4.17 11.90
CA LEU A 151 4.97 3.42 11.54
C LEU A 151 6.00 3.42 12.69
N TRP A 152 6.11 4.52 13.44
CA TRP A 152 7.06 4.65 14.54
C TRP A 152 6.75 3.75 15.74
N THR A 153 5.49 3.58 16.09
CA THR A 153 5.10 2.69 17.19
C THR A 153 5.39 1.22 16.89
N HIS A 154 5.49 0.84 15.62
CA HIS A 154 5.88 -0.50 15.21
C HIS A 154 7.41 -0.70 15.28
N LEU A 155 8.18 0.29 14.82
CA LEU A 155 9.65 0.24 14.84
C LEU A 155 10.22 0.25 16.26
N GLU A 156 9.61 0.98 17.20
CA GLU A 156 10.01 0.96 18.63
C GLU A 156 9.85 -0.43 19.24
N ARG A 157 8.81 -1.18 18.90
CA ARG A 157 8.61 -2.55 19.40
C ARG A 157 9.61 -3.55 18.82
N GLN A 158 9.97 -3.40 17.55
CA GLN A 158 10.94 -4.28 16.89
C GLN A 158 12.35 -4.08 17.41
N ARG A 159 12.70 -2.89 17.90
CA ARG A 159 14.01 -2.56 18.47
C ARG A 159 14.22 -2.95 19.92
N GLY A 160 13.19 -3.47 20.64
CA GLY A 160 13.35 -3.92 22.04
C GLY A 160 13.81 -2.81 22.99
N GLY A 161 13.48 -1.55 22.69
CA GLY A 161 13.93 -0.39 23.44
C GLY A 161 13.21 -0.26 24.77
N THR A 162 13.93 -0.47 25.86
CA THR A 162 13.61 -0.05 27.23
C THR A 162 13.10 1.39 27.23
N GLY A 163 11.89 1.56 27.78
CA GLY A 163 11.16 2.82 27.81
C GLY A 163 12.00 4.04 28.17
N THR A 164 12.23 4.88 27.21
CA THR A 164 12.66 6.25 27.41
C THR A 164 11.46 7.16 27.25
N ARG A 165 11.17 7.85 28.38
CA ARG A 165 10.20 8.92 28.60
C ARG A 165 9.68 9.62 27.34
N GLY A 166 8.36 9.77 27.23
CA GLY A 166 7.49 10.29 26.19
C GLY A 166 7.78 11.63 25.51
N GLY A 167 9.01 11.97 25.25
CA GLY A 167 9.38 13.18 24.52
C GLY A 167 10.33 12.95 23.35
N ALA A 168 11.02 11.82 23.26
CA ALA A 168 11.95 11.54 22.15
C ALA A 168 11.19 11.08 20.90
N GLY A 169 10.22 10.18 21.04
CA GLY A 169 9.42 9.67 19.93
C GLY A 169 8.57 10.74 19.24
N GLU A 170 7.97 11.68 20.00
CA GLU A 170 7.21 12.79 19.42
C GLU A 170 8.09 13.74 18.61
N ARG A 171 9.29 14.04 19.05
CA ARG A 171 10.27 14.88 18.33
C ARG A 171 10.76 14.20 17.05
N GLU A 172 10.95 12.91 17.06
CA GLU A 172 11.37 12.14 15.89
C GLU A 172 10.24 12.09 14.86
N ILE A 173 9.00 11.84 15.27
CA ILE A 173 7.81 11.88 14.38
C ILE A 173 7.64 13.26 13.76
N GLU A 174 7.81 14.34 14.51
CA GLU A 174 7.69 15.71 13.98
C GLU A 174 8.82 16.02 13.00
N THR A 175 10.03 15.52 13.25
CA THR A 175 11.16 15.65 12.35
C THR A 175 10.91 14.90 11.04
N ASP A 176 10.39 13.68 11.09
CA ASP A 176 10.07 12.90 9.91
C ASP A 176 8.93 13.51 9.10
N ARG A 177 7.88 13.99 9.77
CA ARG A 177 6.81 14.75 9.11
C ARG A 177 7.36 15.97 8.38
N ARG A 178 8.31 16.69 8.96
CA ARG A 178 8.96 17.84 8.33
C ARG A 178 9.76 17.41 7.11
N ILE A 179 10.52 16.32 7.21
CA ILE A 179 11.29 15.80 6.08
C ILE A 179 10.36 15.40 4.93
N VAL A 180 9.27 14.67 5.23
CA VAL A 180 8.29 14.26 4.21
C VAL A 180 7.58 15.46 3.59
N ARG A 181 7.16 16.47 4.36
CA ARG A 181 6.58 17.71 3.83
C ARG A 181 7.55 18.46 2.91
N ASN A 182 8.82 18.55 3.29
CA ASN A 182 9.85 19.16 2.44
C ASN A 182 10.04 18.36 1.15
N ARG A 183 10.00 17.02 1.22
CA ARG A 183 10.08 16.18 0.03
C ARG A 183 8.88 16.37 -0.90
N ILE A 184 7.67 16.43 -0.36
CA ILE A 184 6.43 16.73 -1.11
C ILE A 184 6.58 18.10 -1.82
N SER A 185 7.01 19.13 -1.11
CA SER A 185 7.20 20.48 -1.69
C SER A 185 8.20 20.46 -2.85
N LYS A 186 9.34 19.78 -2.66
CA LYS A 186 10.36 19.62 -3.70
C LYS A 186 9.84 18.89 -4.93
N LEU A 187 9.12 17.78 -4.73
CA LEU A 187 8.54 17.01 -5.83
C LEU A 187 7.50 17.82 -6.62
N LYS A 188 6.68 18.63 -5.94
CA LYS A 188 5.74 19.57 -6.58
C LYS A 188 6.47 20.64 -7.44
N GLU A 189 7.60 21.14 -6.97
CA GLU A 189 8.43 22.06 -7.76
C GLU A 189 9.07 21.37 -8.98
N ASP A 190 9.56 20.17 -8.80
CA ASP A 190 10.17 19.37 -9.88
C ASP A 190 9.14 19.02 -10.96
N LEU A 191 7.90 18.65 -10.59
CA LEU A 191 6.80 18.48 -11.54
C LEU A 191 6.52 19.76 -12.34
N LYS A 192 6.45 20.91 -11.68
CA LYS A 192 6.27 22.21 -12.39
C LYS A 192 7.39 22.51 -13.37
N LYS A 193 8.64 22.13 -13.06
CA LYS A 193 9.77 22.30 -13.99
C LYS A 193 9.64 21.38 -15.20
N ILE A 194 9.29 20.10 -14.96
CA ILE A 194 9.08 19.12 -16.03
C ILE A 194 7.92 19.56 -16.92
N ASP A 195 6.80 20.02 -16.35
CA ASP A 195 5.64 20.53 -17.12
C ASP A 195 6.03 21.70 -18.03
N ARG A 196 6.82 22.64 -17.53
CA ARG A 196 7.33 23.76 -18.35
C ARG A 196 8.20 23.26 -19.51
N GLN A 197 9.10 22.31 -19.27
CA GLN A 197 9.93 21.72 -20.30
C GLN A 197 9.08 20.99 -21.35
N MET A 198 8.09 20.21 -20.90
CA MET A 198 7.15 19.52 -21.80
C MET A 198 6.30 20.51 -22.61
N ALA A 199 5.88 21.64 -22.02
CA ALA A 199 5.15 22.68 -22.73
C ALA A 199 5.99 23.30 -23.85
N VAL A 200 7.26 23.58 -23.61
CA VAL A 200 8.20 24.07 -24.64
C VAL A 200 8.38 23.04 -25.75
N GLN A 201 8.59 21.78 -25.41
CA GLN A 201 8.72 20.70 -26.41
C GLN A 201 7.45 20.50 -27.26
N ARG A 202 6.27 20.79 -26.69
CA ARG A 202 4.98 20.68 -27.38
C ARG A 202 4.60 21.93 -28.17
N SER A 203 5.26 23.07 -27.97
CA SER A 203 4.90 24.33 -28.62
C SER A 203 4.92 24.25 -30.16
N ASN A 204 5.85 23.46 -30.72
CA ASN A 204 5.96 23.25 -32.18
C ASN A 204 4.93 22.26 -32.75
N ARG A 205 4.06 21.65 -31.95
CA ARG A 205 3.04 20.69 -32.41
C ARG A 205 1.71 21.33 -32.76
N GLY A 206 1.59 22.64 -32.76
CA GLY A 206 0.34 23.36 -33.03
C GLY A 206 -0.27 23.15 -34.41
N GLN A 207 0.52 22.65 -35.37
CA GLN A 207 0.06 22.35 -36.76
C GLN A 207 -0.32 20.88 -36.99
N LEU A 208 -0.18 20.02 -35.98
CA LEU A 208 -0.48 18.58 -36.12
C LEU A 208 -1.90 18.27 -35.61
N VAL A 209 -2.56 17.33 -36.28
CA VAL A 209 -3.84 16.80 -35.83
C VAL A 209 -3.64 16.12 -34.48
N ARG A 210 -4.45 16.49 -33.48
CA ARG A 210 -4.42 15.89 -32.15
C ARG A 210 -5.49 14.83 -32.05
N VAL A 211 -5.09 13.61 -31.72
CA VAL A 211 -6.00 12.48 -31.47
C VAL A 211 -5.84 12.05 -30.02
N ALA A 212 -6.95 12.01 -29.29
CA ALA A 212 -6.99 11.44 -27.94
C ALA A 212 -7.61 10.04 -28.03
N LEU A 213 -6.92 9.05 -27.51
CA LEU A 213 -7.48 7.71 -27.27
C LEU A 213 -8.07 7.73 -25.85
N VAL A 214 -9.37 7.51 -25.77
CA VAL A 214 -10.09 7.44 -24.50
C VAL A 214 -10.59 6.03 -24.34
N GLY A 215 -10.26 5.39 -23.23
CA GLY A 215 -10.70 4.04 -22.89
C GLY A 215 -11.35 3.99 -21.51
N TYR A 216 -12.12 2.96 -21.27
CA TYR A 216 -12.81 2.72 -19.99
C TYR A 216 -11.85 2.37 -18.87
N THR A 217 -10.68 1.81 -19.20
CA THR A 217 -9.61 1.44 -18.27
C THR A 217 -8.34 2.18 -18.68
N ASN A 218 -8.04 3.25 -17.98
CA ASN A 218 -6.74 3.94 -18.06
C ASN A 218 -5.97 3.76 -16.78
#